data_75007a7b6f671d0f26bc0926b7c4ad7c
#
_entry.id   75007a7b6f671d0f26bc0926b7c4ad7c
#
_cell.length_a   1.000
_cell.length_b   1.000
_cell.length_c   1.000
_cell.angle_alpha   90.00
_cell.angle_beta   90.00
_cell.angle_gamma   90.00
#
_symmetry.space_group_name_H-M   'P 1'
#
loop_
_entity.id
_entity.type
_entity.pdbx_description
1 polymer ?
#
loop_
_entity_poly.entity_id
_entity_poly.type
_entity_poly.pdbx_seq_one_letter_code
_entity_poly.pdbx_strand_id
1 'polypeptide(L)'
;MIGKISQPLWANQNRTNSQRQQSFGSNYRAYSTRNAKDPCSYSLMETTTCMFRDDISWIALTKFLINHFKKAEKVQILNPACSDGSEAYTLIMMIKELDNKNSQKYLPIKACDIDEEILRAANSGLIKTTKNDRIKIQTNIKDFTKYLKKTNENLNILNDTLCEKDSALNNKTLKVTDELKNSVEFKRNDLFNMLRGHKDNANTLLMCRNVLGHLTDREVRRFAELAHKKLDNKSVIVIGDFDRKHTDIDYYLREYNFKNVLRNVYVKDEKSLQFGDILQDYLNDYRVQARTSSF
;
A
#
# COMPACT_ATOMS: atom_id res chain seq x y z
N MET A 1 -8.63 52.25 -25.93
CA MET A 1 -9.26 51.70 -24.70
C MET A 1 -9.13 50.20 -24.76
N ILE A 2 -8.19 49.64 -24.02
CA ILE A 2 -7.90 48.19 -23.99
C ILE A 2 -8.56 47.63 -22.74
N GLY A 3 -9.54 46.77 -22.94
CA GLY A 3 -10.32 46.14 -21.87
C GLY A 3 -9.49 45.22 -20.99
N LYS A 4 -9.63 45.35 -19.66
CA LYS A 4 -9.03 44.46 -18.67
C LYS A 4 -9.70 43.09 -18.76
N ILE A 5 -8.91 42.07 -19.00
CA ILE A 5 -9.32 40.67 -18.87
C ILE A 5 -9.34 40.35 -17.40
N SER A 6 -10.52 40.04 -16.86
CA SER A 6 -10.72 39.61 -15.47
C SER A 6 -10.18 38.20 -15.28
N GLN A 7 -9.36 38.00 -14.27
CA GLN A 7 -8.86 36.67 -13.86
C GLN A 7 -9.99 35.82 -13.24
N PRO A 8 -9.96 34.51 -13.43
CA PRO A 8 -11.01 33.64 -12.91
C PRO A 8 -10.94 33.46 -11.37
N LEU A 9 -12.10 33.35 -10.76
CA LEU A 9 -12.40 33.37 -9.31
C LEU A 9 -11.86 32.19 -8.46
N TRP A 10 -11.06 31.28 -9.01
CA TRP A 10 -10.50 30.16 -8.25
C TRP A 10 -9.10 30.38 -7.67
N ALA A 11 -8.50 31.56 -7.88
CA ALA A 11 -7.12 31.88 -7.49
C ALA A 11 -6.93 32.32 -6.02
N ASN A 12 -7.96 32.33 -5.18
CA ASN A 12 -7.84 32.79 -3.78
C ASN A 12 -8.41 31.76 -2.79
N GLN A 13 -7.76 30.62 -2.65
CA GLN A 13 -7.78 29.92 -1.37
C GLN A 13 -6.37 29.99 -0.76
N ASN A 14 -6.17 31.02 0.06
CA ASN A 14 -5.06 31.11 1.00
C ASN A 14 -5.18 29.96 2.01
N ARG A 15 -4.63 28.78 1.66
CA ARG A 15 -4.27 27.78 2.66
C ARG A 15 -3.09 28.33 3.43
N THR A 16 -3.29 28.62 4.70
CA THR A 16 -2.27 29.11 5.61
C THR A 16 -1.04 28.20 5.57
N ASN A 17 0.14 28.80 5.46
CA ASN A 17 1.45 28.15 5.27
C ASN A 17 1.86 27.14 6.38
N SER A 18 1.09 26.99 7.45
CA SER A 18 1.36 26.05 8.54
C SER A 18 1.01 24.58 8.24
N GLN A 19 0.25 24.29 7.17
CA GLN A 19 -0.11 22.93 6.78
C GLN A 19 0.76 22.34 5.66
N ARG A 20 1.77 23.08 5.16
CA ARG A 20 2.57 22.69 3.99
C ARG A 20 3.95 22.08 4.27
N GLN A 21 4.34 21.89 5.52
CA GLN A 21 5.70 21.43 5.83
C GLN A 21 5.76 20.23 6.77
N GLN A 22 5.17 19.13 6.39
CA GLN A 22 5.51 17.86 7.02
C GLN A 22 5.99 16.89 5.92
N SER A 23 7.27 17.03 5.55
CA SER A 23 7.93 16.04 4.71
C SER A 23 8.23 14.80 5.55
N PHE A 24 7.94 13.63 5.01
CA PHE A 24 8.25 12.33 5.63
C PHE A 24 9.74 12.09 5.94
N GLY A 25 10.59 13.06 5.77
CA GLY A 25 12.03 12.94 5.97
C GLY A 25 12.64 13.77 7.09
N SER A 26 11.92 14.69 7.72
CA SER A 26 12.58 15.66 8.60
C SER A 26 12.09 15.79 10.05
N ASN A 27 10.97 15.16 10.43
CA ASN A 27 10.45 15.32 11.81
C ASN A 27 9.86 14.02 12.38
N TYR A 28 10.69 12.99 12.53
CA TYR A 28 10.33 11.75 13.23
C TYR A 28 9.82 11.94 14.67
N ARG A 29 10.11 13.08 15.32
CA ARG A 29 9.64 13.34 16.69
C ARG A 29 8.17 13.71 16.81
N ALA A 30 7.54 14.21 15.75
CA ALA A 30 6.13 14.57 15.79
C ALA A 30 5.18 13.35 15.75
N TYR A 31 5.69 12.21 15.30
CA TYR A 31 4.90 11.00 15.08
C TYR A 31 4.91 10.01 16.25
N SER A 32 5.85 10.15 17.18
CA SER A 32 5.96 9.23 18.33
C SER A 32 5.23 9.72 19.59
N THR A 33 4.76 10.96 19.60
CA THR A 33 4.03 11.48 20.76
C THR A 33 2.55 11.52 20.42
N ARG A 34 1.80 10.54 20.91
CA ARG A 34 0.34 10.61 21.07
C ARG A 34 -0.01 11.74 22.06
N ASN A 35 0.26 12.96 21.69
CA ASN A 35 -0.25 14.10 22.42
C ASN A 35 -1.68 14.35 21.98
N ALA A 36 -2.62 13.80 22.76
CA ALA A 36 -4.07 13.90 22.60
C ALA A 36 -4.62 15.36 22.59
N LYS A 37 -3.80 16.37 22.38
CA LYS A 37 -4.18 17.78 22.44
C LYS A 37 -4.31 18.47 21.08
N ASP A 38 -3.94 17.80 19.99
CA ASP A 38 -4.11 18.35 18.65
C ASP A 38 -5.03 17.47 17.79
N PRO A 39 -6.33 17.82 17.68
CA PRO A 39 -7.29 17.05 16.89
C PRO A 39 -6.95 16.99 15.39
N CYS A 40 -6.15 17.92 14.87
CA CYS A 40 -5.75 17.94 13.46
C CYS A 40 -4.66 16.92 13.14
N SER A 41 -3.81 16.53 14.09
CA SER A 41 -2.78 15.53 13.87
C SER A 41 -3.35 14.09 13.80
N TYR A 42 -4.50 13.86 14.41
CA TYR A 42 -5.14 12.55 14.44
C TYR A 42 -5.81 12.14 13.13
N SER A 43 -6.41 13.08 12.40
CA SER A 43 -7.12 12.77 11.15
C SER A 43 -6.18 12.42 9.98
N LEU A 44 -4.91 12.79 10.09
CA LEU A 44 -3.89 12.54 9.06
C LEU A 44 -3.16 11.20 9.24
N MET A 45 -3.37 10.52 10.36
CA MET A 45 -2.61 9.33 10.75
C MET A 45 -3.47 8.15 11.20
N GLU A 46 -4.73 8.11 10.83
CA GLU A 46 -5.51 6.89 11.00
C GLU A 46 -4.87 5.78 10.17
N THR A 47 -4.08 4.96 10.84
CA THR A 47 -3.49 3.77 10.25
C THR A 47 -4.58 2.73 10.08
N THR A 48 -5.42 2.93 9.07
CA THR A 48 -6.49 1.99 8.75
C THR A 48 -5.92 0.88 7.92
N THR A 49 -5.84 -0.32 8.49
CA THR A 49 -5.45 -1.52 7.77
C THR A 49 -6.41 -2.65 8.11
N CYS A 50 -6.56 -3.58 7.20
CA CYS A 50 -7.32 -4.80 7.42
C CYS A 50 -6.84 -5.92 6.49
N MET A 51 -7.13 -7.16 6.88
CA MET A 51 -6.87 -8.30 6.01
C MET A 51 -7.81 -8.29 4.80
N PHE A 52 -7.30 -8.65 3.64
CA PHE A 52 -8.07 -8.72 2.38
C PHE A 52 -8.79 -7.40 2.03
N ARG A 53 -8.10 -6.27 2.21
CA ARG A 53 -8.64 -4.95 1.86
C ARG A 53 -9.07 -4.90 0.39
N ASP A 54 -10.31 -4.41 0.13
CA ASP A 54 -11.06 -4.61 -1.13
C ASP A 54 -10.64 -3.74 -2.32
N ASP A 55 -9.69 -2.83 -2.18
CA ASP A 55 -9.24 -1.96 -3.27
C ASP A 55 -8.44 -2.69 -4.37
N ILE A 56 -8.15 -3.99 -4.16
CA ILE A 56 -7.62 -4.90 -5.17
C ILE A 56 -8.33 -6.27 -5.09
N SER A 57 -8.34 -6.99 -6.21
CA SER A 57 -8.70 -8.41 -6.20
C SER A 57 -7.47 -9.25 -5.84
N TRP A 58 -7.39 -9.75 -4.60
CA TRP A 58 -6.27 -10.57 -4.13
C TRP A 58 -6.04 -11.81 -4.96
N ILE A 59 -7.12 -12.47 -5.42
CA ILE A 59 -7.03 -13.65 -6.29
C ILE A 59 -6.45 -13.27 -7.65
N ALA A 60 -6.93 -12.19 -8.26
CA ALA A 60 -6.43 -11.74 -9.56
C ALA A 60 -4.97 -11.29 -9.48
N LEU A 61 -4.63 -10.48 -8.45
CA LEU A 61 -3.25 -10.07 -8.19
C LEU A 61 -2.34 -11.27 -8.03
N THR A 62 -2.69 -12.23 -7.16
CA THR A 62 -1.80 -13.37 -6.89
C THR A 62 -1.62 -14.26 -8.11
N LYS A 63 -2.68 -14.55 -8.86
CA LYS A 63 -2.57 -15.29 -10.13
C LYS A 63 -1.68 -14.57 -11.13
N PHE A 64 -1.84 -13.25 -11.23
CA PHE A 64 -0.98 -12.42 -12.08
C PHE A 64 0.49 -12.53 -11.65
N LEU A 65 0.80 -12.36 -10.36
CA LEU A 65 2.17 -12.43 -9.82
C LEU A 65 2.82 -13.80 -10.06
N ILE A 66 2.08 -14.88 -9.82
CA ILE A 66 2.57 -16.26 -10.07
C ILE A 66 2.95 -16.44 -11.53
N ASN A 67 2.10 -16.00 -12.45
CA ASN A 67 2.38 -16.11 -13.87
C ASN A 67 3.51 -15.15 -14.32
N HIS A 68 3.49 -13.91 -13.87
CA HIS A 68 4.46 -12.88 -14.21
C HIS A 68 5.87 -13.27 -13.77
N PHE A 69 6.02 -13.77 -12.55
CA PHE A 69 7.29 -14.19 -11.99
C PHE A 69 7.56 -15.69 -12.15
N LYS A 70 6.86 -16.39 -13.07
CA LYS A 70 6.99 -17.84 -13.25
C LYS A 70 8.42 -18.31 -13.43
N LYS A 71 9.22 -17.54 -14.20
CA LYS A 71 10.63 -17.87 -14.51
C LYS A 71 11.64 -17.30 -13.51
N ALA A 72 11.19 -16.54 -12.54
CA ALA A 72 12.06 -15.95 -11.53
C ALA A 72 12.43 -17.00 -10.48
N GLU A 73 13.71 -17.13 -10.17
CA GLU A 73 14.21 -17.97 -9.08
C GLU A 73 13.93 -17.32 -7.71
N LYS A 74 14.01 -15.99 -7.66
CA LYS A 74 13.73 -15.19 -6.47
C LYS A 74 12.94 -13.97 -6.85
N VAL A 75 11.95 -13.61 -6.01
CA VAL A 75 11.18 -12.39 -6.08
C VAL A 75 11.36 -11.65 -4.77
N GLN A 76 11.80 -10.41 -4.83
CA GLN A 76 11.89 -9.57 -3.66
C GLN A 76 10.57 -8.83 -3.45
N ILE A 77 9.95 -9.00 -2.30
CA ILE A 77 8.74 -8.24 -1.95
C ILE A 77 9.11 -7.15 -0.96
N LEU A 78 8.77 -5.92 -1.30
CA LEU A 78 8.90 -4.73 -0.47
C LEU A 78 7.52 -4.25 -0.08
N ASN A 79 7.27 -4.05 1.21
CA ASN A 79 6.00 -3.55 1.72
C ASN A 79 6.25 -2.37 2.68
N PRO A 80 6.47 -1.17 2.14
CA PRO A 80 6.58 0.06 2.95
C PRO A 80 5.21 0.46 3.50
N ALA A 81 5.22 1.14 4.66
CA ALA A 81 4.03 1.52 5.42
C ALA A 81 3.11 0.33 5.69
N CYS A 82 3.71 -0.76 6.19
CA CYS A 82 3.05 -2.06 6.36
C CYS A 82 2.04 -2.11 7.51
N SER A 83 1.98 -1.07 8.33
CA SER A 83 1.09 -1.01 9.50
C SER A 83 1.24 -2.27 10.41
N ASP A 84 0.16 -2.89 10.82
CA ASP A 84 0.15 -4.10 11.66
C ASP A 84 0.55 -5.41 10.93
N GLY A 85 0.97 -5.30 9.68
CA GLY A 85 1.38 -6.44 8.87
C GLY A 85 0.24 -7.20 8.18
N SER A 86 -1.01 -6.79 8.35
CA SER A 86 -2.19 -7.44 7.74
C SER A 86 -2.04 -7.63 6.24
N GLU A 87 -1.49 -6.64 5.53
CA GLU A 87 -1.26 -6.71 4.07
C GLU A 87 -0.21 -7.76 3.70
N ALA A 88 0.94 -7.75 4.38
CA ALA A 88 2.01 -8.71 4.14
C ALA A 88 1.54 -10.15 4.40
N TYR A 89 0.85 -10.37 5.51
CA TYR A 89 0.30 -11.69 5.83
C TYR A 89 -0.76 -12.14 4.85
N THR A 90 -1.65 -11.24 4.41
CA THR A 90 -2.64 -11.55 3.37
C THR A 90 -1.98 -12.01 2.08
N LEU A 91 -0.94 -11.30 1.62
CA LEU A 91 -0.24 -11.65 0.39
C LEU A 91 0.41 -13.04 0.48
N ILE A 92 1.08 -13.35 1.60
CA ILE A 92 1.72 -14.67 1.78
C ILE A 92 0.68 -15.77 1.81
N MET A 93 -0.41 -15.60 2.55
CA MET A 93 -1.49 -16.58 2.58
C MET A 93 -2.01 -16.87 1.18
N MET A 94 -2.25 -15.84 0.38
CA MET A 94 -2.73 -15.99 -0.99
C MET A 94 -1.72 -16.70 -1.89
N ILE A 95 -0.43 -16.38 -1.76
CA ILE A 95 0.64 -17.08 -2.50
C ILE A 95 0.69 -18.57 -2.11
N LYS A 96 0.63 -18.87 -0.81
CA LYS A 96 0.64 -20.27 -0.33
C LYS A 96 -0.62 -21.03 -0.74
N GLU A 97 -1.80 -20.41 -0.78
CA GLU A 97 -3.03 -21.08 -1.24
C GLU A 97 -2.98 -21.40 -2.75
N LEU A 98 -2.41 -20.54 -3.57
CA LEU A 98 -2.44 -20.68 -5.02
C LEU A 98 -1.20 -21.35 -5.61
N ASP A 99 -0.03 -21.24 -4.95
CA ASP A 99 1.26 -21.79 -5.42
C ASP A 99 2.20 -22.13 -4.26
N ASN A 100 1.75 -23.00 -3.37
CA ASN A 100 2.53 -23.37 -2.18
C ASN A 100 3.93 -23.91 -2.53
N LYS A 101 4.04 -24.69 -3.60
CA LYS A 101 5.31 -25.32 -4.00
C LYS A 101 6.40 -24.28 -4.30
N ASN A 102 6.04 -23.15 -4.87
CA ASN A 102 6.97 -22.10 -5.27
C ASN A 102 6.94 -20.90 -4.31
N SER A 103 6.21 -20.98 -3.20
CA SER A 103 6.02 -19.85 -2.28
C SER A 103 7.34 -19.34 -1.69
N GLN A 104 8.34 -20.21 -1.51
CA GLN A 104 9.65 -19.87 -0.93
C GLN A 104 10.41 -18.80 -1.75
N LYS A 105 10.20 -18.73 -3.07
CA LYS A 105 10.89 -17.72 -3.89
C LYS A 105 10.43 -16.29 -3.57
N TYR A 106 9.29 -16.11 -2.90
CA TYR A 106 8.72 -14.82 -2.52
C TYR A 106 9.10 -14.38 -1.08
N LEU A 107 9.76 -15.26 -0.31
CA LEU A 107 10.03 -15.06 1.12
C LEU A 107 11.50 -14.71 1.40
N PRO A 108 11.79 -13.96 2.47
CA PRO A 108 10.82 -13.25 3.29
C PRO A 108 10.32 -11.96 2.61
N ILE A 109 9.12 -11.50 2.96
CA ILE A 109 8.67 -10.15 2.64
C ILE A 109 9.46 -9.17 3.53
N LYS A 110 10.02 -8.13 2.93
CA LYS A 110 10.63 -7.02 3.66
C LYS A 110 9.57 -5.95 3.87
N ALA A 111 9.11 -5.81 5.09
CA ALA A 111 8.08 -4.86 5.47
C ALA A 111 8.67 -3.76 6.37
N CYS A 112 8.20 -2.53 6.21
CA CYS A 112 8.60 -1.47 7.11
C CYS A 112 7.47 -0.48 7.40
N ASP A 113 7.58 0.13 8.57
CA ASP A 113 6.77 1.26 8.96
C ASP A 113 7.64 2.26 9.74
N ILE A 114 7.19 3.50 9.84
CA ILE A 114 7.85 4.53 10.64
C ILE A 114 7.46 4.44 12.12
N ASP A 115 6.29 3.87 12.40
CA ASP A 115 5.71 3.74 13.74
C ASP A 115 6.19 2.45 14.41
N GLU A 116 6.97 2.60 15.48
CA GLU A 116 7.48 1.45 16.24
C GLU A 116 6.41 0.69 17.03
N GLU A 117 5.34 1.36 17.45
CA GLU A 117 4.26 0.69 18.19
C GLU A 117 3.49 -0.24 17.26
N ILE A 118 3.19 0.23 16.05
CA ILE A 118 2.57 -0.57 15.01
C ILE A 118 3.46 -1.74 14.61
N LEU A 119 4.77 -1.51 14.47
CA LEU A 119 5.71 -2.60 14.17
C LEU A 119 5.80 -3.62 15.30
N ARG A 120 5.67 -3.22 16.57
CA ARG A 120 5.56 -4.18 17.68
C ARG A 120 4.32 -5.05 17.53
N ALA A 121 3.18 -4.47 17.13
CA ALA A 121 1.98 -5.23 16.82
C ALA A 121 2.21 -6.20 15.65
N ALA A 122 2.76 -5.72 14.53
CA ALA A 122 3.10 -6.54 13.38
C ALA A 122 4.02 -7.72 13.77
N ASN A 123 5.08 -7.45 14.54
CA ASN A 123 6.00 -8.46 15.02
C ASN A 123 5.39 -9.44 16.04
N SER A 124 4.35 -9.05 16.77
CA SER A 124 3.64 -9.98 17.67
C SER A 124 2.88 -11.05 16.87
N GLY A 125 2.49 -10.74 15.66
CA GLY A 125 1.63 -11.57 14.83
C GLY A 125 0.17 -11.60 15.32
N LEU A 126 -0.22 -10.62 16.14
CA LEU A 126 -1.59 -10.47 16.59
C LEU A 126 -2.34 -9.50 15.69
N ILE A 127 -3.39 -9.96 15.06
CA ILE A 127 -4.20 -9.17 14.15
C ILE A 127 -5.59 -9.00 14.70
N LYS A 128 -6.01 -7.78 14.86
CA LYS A 128 -7.37 -7.44 15.24
C LYS A 128 -8.25 -7.51 14.02
N THR A 129 -9.35 -8.23 14.08
CA THR A 129 -10.25 -8.46 12.95
C THR A 129 -11.67 -8.06 13.28
N THR A 130 -12.32 -7.38 12.35
CA THR A 130 -13.77 -7.13 12.37
C THR A 130 -14.53 -8.40 11.94
N LYS A 131 -15.86 -8.39 12.03
CA LYS A 131 -16.69 -9.46 11.46
C LYS A 131 -16.49 -9.56 9.94
N ASN A 132 -16.39 -8.42 9.27
CA ASN A 132 -16.19 -8.34 7.83
C ASN A 132 -14.84 -8.92 7.40
N ASP A 133 -13.76 -8.61 8.11
CA ASP A 133 -12.44 -9.21 7.84
C ASP A 133 -12.47 -10.73 7.92
N ARG A 134 -13.16 -11.29 8.93
CA ARG A 134 -13.28 -12.74 9.06
C ARG A 134 -14.06 -13.39 7.92
N ILE A 135 -15.09 -12.71 7.41
CA ILE A 135 -15.81 -13.15 6.21
C ILE A 135 -14.87 -13.14 5.01
N LYS A 136 -14.11 -12.06 4.80
CA LYS A 136 -13.13 -11.95 3.71
C LYS A 136 -12.05 -13.04 3.79
N ILE A 137 -11.53 -13.30 4.99
CA ILE A 137 -10.57 -14.40 5.22
C ILE A 137 -11.18 -15.73 4.78
N GLN A 138 -12.39 -16.07 5.25
CA GLN A 138 -13.07 -17.33 4.92
C GLN A 138 -13.43 -17.45 3.44
N THR A 139 -13.72 -16.34 2.78
CA THR A 139 -14.03 -16.32 1.34
C THR A 139 -12.79 -16.57 0.48
N ASN A 140 -11.63 -16.05 0.89
CA ASN A 140 -10.41 -16.12 0.10
C ASN A 140 -9.51 -17.31 0.45
N ILE A 141 -9.58 -17.82 1.68
CA ILE A 141 -8.74 -18.90 2.19
C ILE A 141 -9.60 -20.10 2.55
N LYS A 142 -9.36 -21.22 1.88
CA LYS A 142 -10.16 -22.45 2.06
C LYS A 142 -10.08 -23.01 3.49
N ASP A 143 -8.89 -23.04 4.06
CA ASP A 143 -8.64 -23.46 5.45
C ASP A 143 -7.69 -22.46 6.11
N PHE A 144 -8.27 -21.40 6.66
CA PHE A 144 -7.49 -20.34 7.29
C PHE A 144 -6.80 -20.78 8.60
N THR A 145 -7.20 -21.91 9.19
CA THR A 145 -6.60 -22.41 10.44
C THR A 145 -5.13 -22.82 10.26
N LYS A 146 -4.71 -23.05 9.02
CA LYS A 146 -3.29 -23.25 8.65
C LYS A 146 -2.43 -22.01 8.91
N TYR A 147 -3.03 -20.84 8.91
CA TYR A 147 -2.33 -19.56 8.95
C TYR A 147 -2.66 -18.75 10.20
N LEU A 148 -3.89 -18.86 10.71
CA LEU A 148 -4.44 -18.00 11.74
C LEU A 148 -5.09 -18.85 12.85
N LYS A 149 -4.71 -18.58 14.09
CA LYS A 149 -5.26 -19.25 15.30
C LYS A 149 -6.11 -18.27 16.09
N LYS A 150 -7.17 -18.76 16.71
CA LYS A 150 -7.89 -17.99 17.72
C LYS A 150 -6.97 -17.77 18.91
N THR A 151 -7.03 -16.59 19.52
CA THR A 151 -6.28 -16.27 20.73
C THR A 151 -7.13 -15.43 21.68
N ASN A 152 -6.84 -15.54 22.96
CA ASN A 152 -7.39 -14.66 24.01
C ASN A 152 -6.40 -13.53 24.36
N GLU A 153 -5.26 -13.47 23.70
CA GLU A 153 -4.31 -12.39 23.86
C GLU A 153 -4.94 -11.07 23.37
N ASN A 154 -4.93 -10.06 24.23
CA ASN A 154 -5.43 -8.73 23.88
C ASN A 154 -4.28 -7.81 23.48
N LEU A 155 -4.41 -7.17 22.32
CA LEU A 155 -3.55 -6.06 21.94
C LEU A 155 -4.15 -4.77 22.51
N ASN A 156 -3.65 -4.34 23.66
CA ASN A 156 -4.04 -3.04 24.22
C ASN A 156 -3.56 -1.84 23.38
N ILE A 157 -2.64 -2.09 22.45
CA ILE A 157 -1.94 -1.07 21.68
C ILE A 157 -2.74 -0.57 20.47
N LEU A 158 -3.68 -1.38 19.96
CA LEU A 158 -4.35 -1.10 18.67
C LEU A 158 -5.83 -0.73 18.80
N ASN A 159 -6.27 -0.21 19.95
CA ASN A 159 -7.68 0.15 20.10
C ASN A 159 -8.15 1.24 19.12
N ASP A 160 -7.21 2.03 18.59
CA ASP A 160 -7.53 3.22 17.79
C ASP A 160 -7.28 3.03 16.26
N THR A 161 -6.79 1.87 15.82
CA THR A 161 -6.35 1.65 14.42
C THR A 161 -7.34 0.86 13.55
N LEU A 162 -8.55 0.62 14.02
CA LEU A 162 -9.52 -0.18 13.27
C LEU A 162 -10.23 0.63 12.20
N CYS A 163 -10.15 0.10 11.00
CA CYS A 163 -11.05 0.43 9.91
C CYS A 163 -12.49 0.12 10.34
N GLU A 164 -13.30 1.15 10.50
CA GLU A 164 -14.74 1.11 10.75
C GLU A 164 -15.24 0.93 12.18
N LYS A 165 -16.29 1.68 12.44
CA LYS A 165 -17.14 1.72 13.64
C LYS A 165 -17.95 0.42 13.89
N ASP A 166 -17.36 -0.74 13.64
CA ASP A 166 -17.99 -1.97 14.12
C ASP A 166 -17.94 -1.95 15.64
N SER A 167 -19.08 -2.16 16.27
CA SER A 167 -19.17 -2.19 17.72
C SER A 167 -18.06 -3.06 18.31
N ALA A 168 -17.35 -2.57 19.30
CA ALA A 168 -16.22 -3.25 19.95
C ALA A 168 -16.51 -4.71 20.35
N LEU A 169 -17.77 -5.06 20.50
CA LEU A 169 -18.31 -6.38 20.80
C LEU A 169 -18.05 -7.46 19.73
N ASN A 170 -17.80 -7.08 18.46
CA ASN A 170 -17.61 -8.02 17.37
C ASN A 170 -16.17 -8.19 16.92
N ASN A 171 -15.24 -7.46 17.50
CA ASN A 171 -13.83 -7.55 17.17
C ASN A 171 -13.20 -8.79 17.82
N LYS A 172 -12.36 -9.50 17.09
CA LYS A 172 -11.60 -10.66 17.58
C LYS A 172 -10.15 -10.52 17.19
N THR A 173 -9.27 -10.89 18.09
CA THR A 173 -7.84 -11.02 17.79
C THR A 173 -7.58 -12.43 17.25
N LEU A 174 -6.85 -12.49 16.15
CA LEU A 174 -6.28 -13.71 15.59
C LEU A 174 -4.77 -13.64 15.72
N LYS A 175 -4.14 -14.78 15.91
CA LYS A 175 -2.68 -14.91 15.95
C LYS A 175 -2.21 -15.65 14.72
N VAL A 176 -1.27 -15.05 13.98
CA VAL A 176 -0.64 -15.74 12.85
C VAL A 176 0.22 -16.90 13.37
N THR A 177 0.33 -17.96 12.58
CA THR A 177 1.23 -19.08 12.91
C THR A 177 2.70 -18.64 12.83
N ASP A 178 3.58 -19.32 13.54
CA ASP A 178 5.01 -19.02 13.55
C ASP A 178 5.61 -19.10 12.14
N GLU A 179 5.15 -20.05 11.31
CA GLU A 179 5.57 -20.16 9.92
C GLU A 179 5.21 -18.90 9.13
N LEU A 180 3.98 -18.40 9.27
CA LEU A 180 3.55 -17.18 8.58
C LEU A 180 4.30 -15.96 9.13
N LYS A 181 4.48 -15.88 10.43
CA LYS A 181 5.21 -14.82 11.09
C LYS A 181 6.67 -14.72 10.60
N ASN A 182 7.35 -15.87 10.54
CA ASN A 182 8.74 -15.96 10.07
C ASN A 182 8.90 -15.67 8.57
N SER A 183 7.80 -15.56 7.84
CA SER A 183 7.78 -15.21 6.42
C SER A 183 7.88 -13.70 6.16
N VAL A 184 7.89 -12.85 7.19
CA VAL A 184 7.97 -11.39 7.07
C VAL A 184 9.08 -10.85 7.97
N GLU A 185 9.92 -9.99 7.42
CA GLU A 185 10.90 -9.19 8.17
C GLU A 185 10.37 -7.78 8.36
N PHE A 186 9.99 -7.44 9.59
CA PHE A 186 9.54 -6.09 9.94
C PHE A 186 10.70 -5.24 10.44
N LYS A 187 10.91 -4.06 9.86
CA LYS A 187 11.96 -3.12 10.25
C LYS A 187 11.42 -1.69 10.29
N ARG A 188 11.87 -0.91 11.26
CA ARG A 188 11.60 0.53 11.23
C ARG A 188 12.33 1.17 10.08
N ASN A 189 11.59 1.74 9.13
CA ASN A 189 12.13 2.44 7.97
C ASN A 189 11.01 3.25 7.31
N ASP A 190 11.36 4.18 6.42
CA ASP A 190 10.41 4.86 5.56
C ASP A 190 10.47 4.34 4.12
N LEU A 191 9.42 4.66 3.37
CA LEU A 191 9.26 4.31 1.96
C LEU A 191 10.47 4.68 1.10
N PHE A 192 10.96 5.92 1.23
CA PHE A 192 12.04 6.42 0.38
C PHE A 192 13.38 5.78 0.72
N ASN A 193 13.65 5.55 2.01
CA ASN A 193 14.87 4.88 2.44
C ASN A 193 14.85 3.40 2.07
N MET A 194 13.70 2.74 2.17
CA MET A 194 13.53 1.36 1.69
C MET A 194 13.86 1.27 0.19
N LEU A 195 13.31 2.16 -0.64
CA LEU A 195 13.61 2.18 -2.08
C LEU A 195 15.06 2.53 -2.38
N ARG A 196 15.66 3.53 -1.68
CA ARG A 196 17.08 3.88 -1.89
C ARG A 196 18.02 2.73 -1.56
N GLY A 197 17.71 1.98 -0.50
CA GLY A 197 18.49 0.82 -0.07
C GLY A 197 18.22 -0.44 -0.88
N HIS A 198 17.24 -0.41 -1.78
CA HIS A 198 16.94 -1.53 -2.65
C HIS A 198 18.08 -1.73 -3.67
N LYS A 199 18.52 -2.98 -3.80
CA LYS A 199 19.56 -3.33 -4.78
C LYS A 199 18.89 -3.59 -6.12
N ASP A 200 19.42 -2.92 -7.14
CA ASP A 200 19.02 -3.13 -8.53
C ASP A 200 19.24 -4.60 -8.93
N ASN A 201 18.49 -5.09 -9.91
CA ASN A 201 18.58 -6.45 -10.48
C ASN A 201 17.82 -7.57 -9.73
N ALA A 202 16.79 -7.26 -9.02
CA ALA A 202 15.90 -8.28 -8.46
C ALA A 202 14.49 -8.13 -9.02
N ASN A 203 13.88 -9.23 -9.49
CA ASN A 203 12.45 -9.25 -9.74
C ASN A 203 11.73 -8.75 -8.47
N THR A 204 11.12 -7.58 -8.52
CA THR A 204 10.61 -6.92 -7.33
C THR A 204 9.10 -6.70 -7.42
N LEU A 205 8.41 -7.03 -6.33
CA LEU A 205 7.05 -6.59 -6.06
C LEU A 205 7.11 -5.50 -4.97
N LEU A 206 6.69 -4.29 -5.30
CA LEU A 206 6.52 -3.19 -4.36
C LEU A 206 5.04 -3.03 -4.01
N MET A 207 4.66 -3.42 -2.79
CA MET A 207 3.32 -3.23 -2.24
C MET A 207 3.28 -1.89 -1.50
N CYS A 208 2.88 -0.82 -2.17
CA CYS A 208 2.86 0.55 -1.63
C CYS A 208 1.44 1.09 -1.67
N ARG A 209 0.58 0.61 -0.76
CA ARG A 209 -0.85 0.89 -0.79
C ARG A 209 -1.27 1.84 0.32
N ASN A 210 -2.08 2.82 -0.08
CA ASN A 210 -2.73 3.77 0.84
C ASN A 210 -1.76 4.59 1.71
N VAL A 211 -0.58 4.89 1.17
CA VAL A 211 0.43 5.75 1.80
C VAL A 211 0.71 7.00 0.97
N LEU A 212 0.64 6.89 -0.37
CA LEU A 212 0.99 8.00 -1.26
C LEU A 212 0.00 9.16 -1.14
N GLY A 213 -1.27 8.87 -0.85
CA GLY A 213 -2.30 9.89 -0.63
C GLY A 213 -2.05 10.81 0.57
N HIS A 214 -1.11 10.46 1.45
CA HIS A 214 -0.66 11.30 2.57
C HIS A 214 0.56 12.17 2.22
N LEU A 215 1.14 11.99 1.03
CA LEU A 215 2.32 12.71 0.58
C LEU A 215 1.92 13.98 -0.19
N THR A 216 2.86 14.92 -0.27
CA THR A 216 2.74 16.05 -1.19
C THR A 216 2.91 15.59 -2.64
N ASP A 217 2.35 16.32 -3.60
CA ASP A 217 2.50 16.02 -5.02
C ASP A 217 3.98 15.87 -5.45
N ARG A 218 4.86 16.72 -4.95
CA ARG A 218 6.31 16.64 -5.17
C ARG A 218 6.90 15.33 -4.67
N GLU A 219 6.44 14.82 -3.53
CA GLU A 219 6.90 13.56 -2.96
C GLU A 219 6.36 12.36 -3.75
N VAL A 220 5.11 12.43 -4.21
CA VAL A 220 4.51 11.40 -5.06
C VAL A 220 5.27 11.28 -6.39
N ARG A 221 5.58 12.40 -7.03
CA ARG A 221 6.41 12.40 -8.23
C ARG A 221 7.81 11.84 -7.97
N ARG A 222 8.44 12.26 -6.85
CA ARG A 222 9.75 11.73 -6.42
C ARG A 222 9.72 10.24 -6.15
N PHE A 223 8.60 9.71 -5.61
CA PHE A 223 8.42 8.28 -5.43
C PHE A 223 8.45 7.56 -6.78
N ALA A 224 7.68 8.01 -7.77
CA ALA A 224 7.64 7.41 -9.10
C ALA A 224 9.01 7.44 -9.80
N GLU A 225 9.72 8.58 -9.71
CA GLU A 225 11.09 8.74 -10.22
C GLU A 225 12.06 7.75 -9.54
N LEU A 226 12.01 7.63 -8.21
CA LEU A 226 12.88 6.75 -7.46
C LEU A 226 12.57 5.28 -7.74
N ALA A 227 11.29 4.92 -7.83
CA ALA A 227 10.85 3.58 -8.22
C ALA A 227 11.38 3.24 -9.62
N HIS A 228 11.29 4.17 -10.58
CA HIS A 228 11.86 3.98 -11.90
C HIS A 228 13.38 3.70 -11.87
N LYS A 229 14.12 4.44 -11.05
CA LYS A 229 15.59 4.29 -10.95
C LYS A 229 16.01 3.01 -10.22
N LYS A 230 15.19 2.52 -9.27
CA LYS A 230 15.57 1.45 -8.34
C LYS A 230 14.96 0.09 -8.65
N LEU A 231 13.88 0.07 -9.37
CA LEU A 231 13.22 -1.18 -9.76
C LEU A 231 13.67 -1.57 -11.16
N ASP A 232 13.96 -2.85 -11.34
CA ASP A 232 14.33 -3.40 -12.65
C ASP A 232 13.09 -3.51 -13.57
N ASN A 233 13.35 -3.85 -14.81
CA ASN A 233 12.30 -4.19 -15.77
C ASN A 233 11.59 -5.47 -15.28
N LYS A 234 10.28 -5.54 -15.45
CA LYS A 234 9.38 -6.55 -14.90
C LYS A 234 9.02 -6.38 -13.41
N SER A 235 9.59 -5.42 -12.70
CA SER A 235 9.11 -5.10 -11.36
C SER A 235 7.66 -4.67 -11.39
N VAL A 236 6.94 -5.03 -10.33
CA VAL A 236 5.52 -4.75 -10.18
C VAL A 236 5.33 -3.78 -9.03
N ILE A 237 4.51 -2.76 -9.22
CA ILE A 237 4.05 -1.83 -8.16
C ILE A 237 2.56 -2.06 -7.97
N VAL A 238 2.14 -2.17 -6.71
CA VAL A 238 0.74 -2.19 -6.32
C VAL A 238 0.47 -0.98 -5.44
N ILE A 239 -0.51 -0.17 -5.82
CA ILE A 239 -0.97 1.01 -5.05
C ILE A 239 -2.39 0.79 -4.54
N GLY A 240 -2.91 1.71 -3.72
CA GLY A 240 -4.27 1.66 -3.21
C GLY A 240 -5.22 2.60 -3.95
N ASP A 241 -6.53 2.40 -3.79
CA ASP A 241 -7.54 3.33 -4.32
C ASP A 241 -7.46 4.71 -3.66
N PHE A 242 -7.06 4.75 -2.39
CA PHE A 242 -6.82 6.00 -1.69
C PHE A 242 -5.71 6.83 -2.36
N ASP A 243 -4.62 6.15 -2.77
CA ASP A 243 -3.50 6.81 -3.45
C ASP A 243 -3.94 7.42 -4.78
N ARG A 244 -4.67 6.66 -5.60
CA ARG A 244 -5.21 7.12 -6.89
C ARG A 244 -6.21 8.26 -6.76
N LYS A 245 -7.02 8.22 -5.72
CA LYS A 245 -8.07 9.23 -5.49
C LYS A 245 -7.48 10.57 -5.03
N HIS A 246 -6.37 10.55 -4.32
CA HIS A 246 -5.82 11.74 -3.67
C HIS A 246 -4.53 12.27 -4.31
N THR A 247 -4.01 11.58 -5.34
CA THR A 247 -2.76 11.97 -6.01
C THR A 247 -2.82 11.68 -7.52
N ASP A 248 -1.90 12.29 -8.26
CA ASP A 248 -1.69 12.02 -9.69
C ASP A 248 -0.72 10.84 -9.93
N ILE A 249 -0.68 9.86 -9.02
CA ILE A 249 0.28 8.75 -9.08
C ILE A 249 0.18 7.94 -10.38
N ASP A 250 -1.03 7.74 -10.91
CA ASP A 250 -1.24 7.05 -12.19
C ASP A 250 -0.50 7.74 -13.34
N TYR A 251 -0.57 9.08 -13.36
CA TYR A 251 0.13 9.88 -14.35
C TYR A 251 1.65 9.75 -14.17
N TYR A 252 2.16 9.91 -12.96
CA TYR A 252 3.60 9.83 -12.72
C TYR A 252 4.17 8.44 -12.97
N LEU A 253 3.48 7.36 -12.59
CA LEU A 253 3.94 6.01 -12.90
C LEU A 253 4.05 5.79 -14.41
N ARG A 254 3.11 6.28 -15.21
CA ARG A 254 3.17 6.20 -16.67
C ARG A 254 4.31 7.06 -17.26
N GLU A 255 4.50 8.29 -16.77
CA GLU A 255 5.63 9.14 -17.14
C GLU A 255 6.97 8.42 -16.94
N TYR A 256 7.07 7.57 -15.91
CA TYR A 256 8.26 6.79 -15.58
C TYR A 256 8.22 5.33 -16.05
N ASN A 257 7.52 5.05 -17.16
CA ASN A 257 7.50 3.76 -17.85
C ASN A 257 6.87 2.60 -17.05
N PHE A 258 5.93 2.88 -16.18
CA PHE A 258 5.10 1.84 -15.56
C PHE A 258 3.75 1.76 -16.28
N LYS A 259 3.41 0.58 -16.78
CA LYS A 259 2.16 0.30 -17.47
C LYS A 259 1.16 -0.32 -16.51
N ASN A 260 -0.06 0.20 -16.47
CA ASN A 260 -1.15 -0.42 -15.72
C ASN A 260 -1.58 -1.73 -16.41
N VAL A 261 -1.65 -2.82 -15.65
CA VAL A 261 -1.99 -4.16 -16.14
C VAL A 261 -3.22 -4.75 -15.48
N LEU A 262 -3.51 -4.34 -14.24
CA LEU A 262 -4.73 -4.65 -13.49
C LEU A 262 -5.08 -3.41 -12.65
N ARG A 263 -6.29 -3.37 -12.10
CA ARG A 263 -6.65 -2.30 -11.16
C ARG A 263 -5.58 -2.16 -10.08
N ASN A 264 -5.00 -0.97 -9.97
CA ASN A 264 -3.96 -0.64 -8.97
C ASN A 264 -2.62 -1.40 -9.12
N VAL A 265 -2.39 -2.10 -10.25
CA VAL A 265 -1.19 -2.89 -10.49
C VAL A 265 -0.47 -2.39 -11.72
N TYR A 266 0.81 -2.06 -11.56
CA TYR A 266 1.67 -1.51 -12.61
C TYR A 266 2.91 -2.37 -12.79
N VAL A 267 3.33 -2.54 -14.04
CA VAL A 267 4.56 -3.24 -14.42
C VAL A 267 5.50 -2.26 -15.10
N LYS A 268 6.76 -2.29 -14.74
CA LYS A 268 7.77 -1.50 -15.45
C LYS A 268 8.01 -2.10 -16.84
N ASP A 269 7.85 -1.27 -17.87
CA ASP A 269 8.08 -1.63 -19.27
C ASP A 269 9.39 -1.00 -19.78
N GLU A 270 10.12 -1.73 -20.61
CA GLU A 270 11.38 -1.23 -21.22
C GLU A 270 11.13 -0.18 -22.30
N LYS A 271 9.95 -0.18 -22.90
CA LYS A 271 9.61 0.75 -23.98
C LYS A 271 9.23 2.10 -23.39
N SER A 272 10.02 3.13 -23.71
CA SER A 272 9.63 4.51 -23.42
C SER A 272 8.31 4.81 -24.13
N LEU A 273 7.26 5.01 -23.34
CA LEU A 273 5.98 5.50 -23.87
C LEU A 273 6.19 6.95 -24.32
N GLN A 274 5.77 7.27 -25.54
CA GLN A 274 5.71 8.67 -25.95
C GLN A 274 4.59 9.37 -25.18
N PHE A 275 4.74 10.67 -24.90
CA PHE A 275 3.77 11.44 -24.12
C PHE A 275 2.32 11.30 -24.65
N GLY A 276 2.15 11.17 -25.97
CA GLY A 276 0.84 10.91 -26.58
C GLY A 276 0.21 9.58 -26.20
N ASP A 277 1.02 8.53 -26.05
CA ASP A 277 0.55 7.19 -25.65
C ASP A 277 0.15 7.19 -24.16
N ILE A 278 0.90 7.89 -23.33
CA ILE A 278 0.59 8.06 -21.90
C ILE A 278 -0.77 8.75 -21.73
N LEU A 279 -1.00 9.83 -22.45
CA LEU A 279 -2.25 10.58 -22.37
C LEU A 279 -3.43 9.76 -22.88
N GLN A 280 -3.25 9.01 -23.98
CA GLN A 280 -4.30 8.17 -24.57
C GLN A 280 -4.68 7.01 -23.65
N ASP A 281 -3.71 6.35 -23.02
CA ASP A 281 -3.95 5.27 -22.06
C ASP A 281 -4.67 5.80 -20.81
N TYR A 282 -4.27 6.97 -20.29
CA TYR A 282 -4.93 7.64 -19.18
C TYR A 282 -6.41 7.94 -19.49
N LEU A 283 -6.70 8.48 -20.67
CA LEU A 283 -8.06 8.79 -21.11
C LEU A 283 -8.90 7.53 -21.33
N ASN A 284 -8.31 6.45 -21.80
CA ASN A 284 -9.00 5.18 -22.00
C ASN A 284 -9.40 4.55 -20.66
N ASP A 285 -8.50 4.56 -19.66
CA ASP A 285 -8.81 4.08 -18.31
C ASP A 285 -9.92 4.89 -17.64
N TYR A 286 -9.90 6.21 -17.80
CA TYR A 286 -10.93 7.10 -17.28
C TYR A 286 -12.31 6.77 -17.87
N ARG A 287 -12.38 6.49 -19.18
CA ARG A 287 -13.61 6.10 -19.87
C ARG A 287 -14.14 4.72 -19.44
N VAL A 288 -13.26 3.78 -19.15
CA VAL A 288 -13.63 2.45 -18.62
C VAL A 288 -14.19 2.57 -17.21
N GLN A 289 -13.55 3.37 -16.35
CA GLN A 289 -14.03 3.57 -14.98
C GLN A 289 -15.37 4.32 -14.93
N ALA A 290 -15.59 5.31 -15.78
CA ALA A 290 -16.86 6.03 -15.89
C ALA A 290 -18.01 5.10 -16.34
N ARG A 291 -17.74 4.06 -17.14
CA ARG A 291 -18.74 3.07 -17.54
C ARG A 291 -19.04 2.01 -16.48
N THR A 292 -18.07 1.71 -15.59
CA THR A 292 -18.26 0.72 -14.51
C THR A 292 -18.89 1.32 -13.25
N SER A 293 -18.88 2.64 -13.10
CA SER A 293 -19.53 3.34 -11.98
C SER A 293 -21.00 3.70 -12.24
N SER A 294 -21.53 3.35 -13.41
CA SER A 294 -22.93 3.60 -13.79
C SER A 294 -23.82 2.33 -13.80
N PHE A 295 -23.40 1.26 -13.09
CA PHE A 295 -24.21 0.07 -12.83
C PHE A 295 -24.37 -0.16 -11.33
#